data_f6d8366d985d7849f4dcaf2e6dce24d0
#
_entry.id   f6d8366d985d7849f4dcaf2e6dce24d0
#
_cell.length_a   1.000
_cell.length_b   1.000
_cell.length_c   1.000
_cell.angle_alpha   90.00
_cell.angle_beta   90.00
_cell.angle_gamma   90.00
#
_symmetry.space_group_name_H-M   'P 1'
#
loop_
_entity.id
_entity.type
_entity.pdbx_description
1 polymer ?
#
loop_
_entity_poly.entity_id
_entity_poly.type
_entity_poly.pdbx_seq_one_letter_code
_entity_poly.pdbx_strand_id
1 'polypeptide(L)'
;MKAFIVLGLCALAAAQFKPVDIINNILGWNSDRIHGWSFEYHRTHDLMLVRNADSCYLVSVNSDTEKLLQHKDSREKLEDEVYQQIKSHTGESKGSLSEIRSKYHDIRAVAECFRHTVYDLTITPSS
;
A
#
# COMPACT_ATOMS: atom_id res chain seq x y z
N MET A 1 -34.99 30.97 -11.58
CA MET A 1 -34.55 30.67 -11.19
C MET A 1 -34.53 29.67 -10.62
N LYS A 2 -34.52 29.02 -10.55
CA LYS A 2 -34.30 27.98 -10.14
C LYS A 2 -33.24 27.43 -10.65
N ALA A 3 -32.81 27.89 -11.64
CA ALA A 3 -31.64 27.37 -12.27
C ALA A 3 -30.47 27.40 -11.37
N PHE A 4 -30.45 28.35 -10.51
CA PHE A 4 -29.40 28.38 -9.69
C PHE A 4 -29.35 27.30 -8.78
N ILE A 5 -30.29 26.76 -8.53
CA ILE A 5 -30.32 25.64 -7.69
C ILE A 5 -29.65 24.48 -8.39
N VAL A 6 -29.94 24.34 -9.64
CA VAL A 6 -29.34 23.31 -10.41
C VAL A 6 -27.86 23.52 -10.53
N LEU A 7 -27.48 24.77 -10.64
CA LEU A 7 -26.08 25.06 -10.69
C LEU A 7 -25.38 24.62 -9.44
N GLY A 8 -26.02 24.86 -8.32
CA GLY A 8 -25.44 24.41 -7.09
C GLY A 8 -25.24 22.94 -7.06
N LEU A 9 -26.21 22.22 -7.58
CA LEU A 9 -26.08 20.78 -7.60
C LEU A 9 -24.94 20.32 -8.50
N CYS A 10 -24.78 20.96 -9.62
CA CYS A 10 -23.70 20.60 -10.50
C CYS A 10 -22.35 20.88 -9.87
N ALA A 11 -22.24 21.99 -9.19
CA ALA A 11 -21.01 22.30 -8.52
C ALA A 11 -20.71 21.30 -7.43
N LEU A 12 -21.72 20.85 -6.73
CA LEU A 12 -21.54 19.86 -5.71
C LEU A 12 -21.07 18.54 -6.31
N ALA A 13 -21.64 18.18 -7.43
CA ALA A 13 -21.23 16.95 -8.07
C ALA A 13 -19.76 17.00 -8.48
N ALA A 14 -19.33 18.12 -9.03
CA ALA A 14 -17.94 18.26 -9.40
C ALA A 14 -17.05 18.20 -8.17
N ALA A 15 -17.51 18.80 -7.08
CA ALA A 15 -16.72 18.78 -5.87
C ALA A 15 -16.59 17.39 -5.29
N GLN A 16 -17.50 16.51 -5.59
CA GLN A 16 -17.45 15.17 -5.04
C GLN A 16 -16.28 14.35 -5.58
N PHE A 17 -15.79 14.67 -6.73
CA PHE A 17 -14.61 13.98 -7.20
C PHE A 17 -13.41 14.34 -6.35
N LYS A 18 -13.34 15.60 -5.96
CA LYS A 18 -12.21 16.02 -5.17
C LYS A 18 -12.07 15.27 -3.87
N PRO A 19 -13.16 15.04 -3.13
CA PRO A 19 -13.03 14.28 -1.90
C PRO A 19 -12.44 12.90 -2.11
N VAL A 20 -12.77 12.23 -3.18
CA VAL A 20 -12.22 10.92 -3.45
C VAL A 20 -10.72 11.01 -3.70
N ASP A 21 -10.31 11.98 -4.52
CA ASP A 21 -8.90 12.16 -4.80
C ASP A 21 -8.16 12.57 -3.54
N ILE A 22 -8.74 13.44 -2.75
CA ILE A 22 -8.14 13.88 -1.52
C ILE A 22 -7.97 12.72 -0.55
N ILE A 23 -8.97 11.87 -0.43
CA ILE A 23 -8.89 10.72 0.44
C ILE A 23 -7.76 9.81 -0.01
N ASN A 24 -7.65 9.54 -1.28
CA ASN A 24 -6.57 8.71 -1.79
C ASN A 24 -5.21 9.33 -1.51
N ASN A 25 -5.10 10.64 -1.64
CA ASN A 25 -3.85 11.32 -1.38
C ASN A 25 -3.52 11.39 0.11
N ILE A 26 -4.51 11.66 0.94
CA ILE A 26 -4.33 11.79 2.38
C ILE A 26 -4.08 10.44 3.02
N LEU A 27 -4.86 9.45 2.66
CA LEU A 27 -4.70 8.12 3.20
C LEU A 27 -3.56 7.38 2.55
N GLY A 28 -2.92 8.03 1.60
CA GLY A 28 -1.87 7.42 0.85
C GLY A 28 -2.43 6.69 -0.35
N TRP A 29 -1.57 6.26 -1.14
CA TRP A 29 -1.90 5.50 -2.31
C TRP A 29 -2.42 4.12 -1.92
N ASN A 30 -3.28 3.58 -2.73
CA ASN A 30 -3.89 2.29 -2.45
C ASN A 30 -3.05 1.12 -2.89
N SER A 31 -2.68 1.09 -4.14
CA SER A 31 -1.96 -0.04 -4.68
C SER A 31 -1.27 0.33 -5.98
N ASP A 32 -0.19 -0.35 -6.25
CA ASP A 32 0.56 -0.27 -7.49
C ASP A 32 0.87 -1.68 -7.95
N ARG A 33 1.16 -1.83 -9.24
CA ARG A 33 1.58 -3.11 -9.78
C ARG A 33 2.89 -2.92 -10.51
N ILE A 34 3.89 -3.72 -10.13
CA ILE A 34 5.21 -3.66 -10.75
C ILE A 34 5.69 -5.07 -11.02
N HIS A 35 6.00 -5.37 -12.27
CA HIS A 35 6.54 -6.68 -12.65
C HIS A 35 5.72 -7.88 -12.16
N GLY A 36 4.41 -7.74 -12.15
CA GLY A 36 3.52 -8.81 -11.71
C GLY A 36 3.29 -8.88 -10.21
N TRP A 37 3.88 -7.98 -9.46
CA TRP A 37 3.67 -7.89 -8.02
C TRP A 37 2.71 -6.75 -7.69
N SER A 38 1.83 -7.00 -6.74
CA SER A 38 0.91 -6.00 -6.22
C SER A 38 1.51 -5.39 -4.96
N PHE A 39 1.58 -4.07 -4.91
CA PHE A 39 2.05 -3.35 -3.73
C PHE A 39 0.84 -2.62 -3.14
N GLU A 40 0.50 -2.92 -1.90
CA GLU A 40 -0.62 -2.29 -1.20
C GLU A 40 -0.15 -1.71 0.12
N TYR A 41 -0.49 -0.47 0.36
CA TYR A 41 -0.13 0.16 1.63
C TYR A 41 -1.37 0.22 2.52
N HIS A 42 -1.34 -0.53 3.62
CA HIS A 42 -2.40 -0.51 4.62
C HIS A 42 -1.98 0.47 5.70
N ARG A 43 -2.29 1.71 5.48
CA ARG A 43 -1.75 2.82 6.28
C ARG A 43 -2.07 2.71 7.75
N THR A 44 -3.31 2.34 8.09
CA THR A 44 -3.72 2.26 9.49
C THR A 44 -3.04 1.12 10.22
N HIS A 45 -2.41 0.21 9.51
CA HIS A 45 -1.74 -0.94 10.10
C HIS A 45 -0.22 -0.87 9.94
N ASP A 46 0.30 0.22 9.37
CA ASP A 46 1.73 0.41 9.13
C ASP A 46 2.34 -0.78 8.40
N LEU A 47 1.63 -1.28 7.42
CA LEU A 47 2.02 -2.45 6.67
C LEU A 47 1.95 -2.19 5.17
N MET A 48 3.04 -2.46 4.46
CA MET A 48 2.99 -2.53 3.01
C MET A 48 2.97 -4.00 2.64
N LEU A 49 1.94 -4.42 1.93
CA LEU A 49 1.77 -5.80 1.53
C LEU A 49 2.19 -5.95 0.08
N VAL A 50 3.14 -6.82 -0.17
CA VAL A 50 3.64 -7.05 -1.52
C VAL A 50 3.36 -8.50 -1.87
N ARG A 51 2.56 -8.75 -2.89
CA ARG A 51 2.15 -10.11 -3.17
C ARG A 51 2.03 -10.39 -4.66
N ASN A 52 2.18 -11.66 -4.98
CA ASN A 52 1.85 -12.17 -6.31
C ASN A 52 0.90 -13.36 -6.10
N ALA A 53 0.77 -14.24 -7.09
CA ALA A 53 -0.15 -15.37 -6.99
C ALA A 53 0.22 -16.35 -5.88
N ASP A 54 1.50 -16.45 -5.53
CA ASP A 54 1.98 -17.49 -4.63
C ASP A 54 2.51 -17.00 -3.31
N SER A 55 2.92 -15.74 -3.23
CA SER A 55 3.67 -15.24 -2.08
C SER A 55 3.13 -13.90 -1.58
N CYS A 56 3.24 -13.69 -0.27
CA CYS A 56 2.96 -12.42 0.38
C CYS A 56 4.17 -12.00 1.17
N TYR A 57 4.62 -10.77 0.94
CA TYR A 57 5.73 -10.19 1.69
C TYR A 57 5.18 -9.07 2.57
N LEU A 58 5.53 -9.11 3.85
CA LEU A 58 5.09 -8.13 4.82
C LEU A 58 6.22 -7.15 5.06
N VAL A 59 5.98 -5.89 4.75
CA VAL A 59 6.98 -4.85 4.92
C VAL A 59 6.46 -3.86 5.95
N SER A 60 7.13 -3.76 7.09
CA SER A 60 6.76 -2.80 8.12
C SER A 60 7.07 -1.39 7.64
N VAL A 61 6.14 -0.48 7.87
CA VAL A 61 6.29 0.90 7.44
C VAL A 61 6.47 1.77 8.67
N ASN A 62 7.64 2.41 8.78
CA ASN A 62 7.88 3.38 9.84
C ASN A 62 7.67 4.79 9.27
N SER A 63 7.93 5.82 10.08
CA SER A 63 7.68 7.19 9.66
C SER A 63 8.52 7.60 8.45
N ASP A 64 9.75 7.13 8.37
CA ASP A 64 10.61 7.47 7.24
C ASP A 64 10.12 6.79 5.96
N THR A 65 9.72 5.53 6.06
CA THR A 65 9.17 4.81 4.92
C THR A 65 7.86 5.45 4.47
N GLU A 66 7.03 5.86 5.42
CA GLU A 66 5.77 6.50 5.09
C GLU A 66 6.00 7.77 4.28
N LYS A 67 7.00 8.56 4.62
CA LYS A 67 7.31 9.76 3.87
C LYS A 67 7.68 9.44 2.42
N LEU A 68 8.41 8.35 2.22
CA LEU A 68 8.76 7.93 0.87
C LEU A 68 7.53 7.51 0.08
N LEU A 69 6.55 6.91 0.75
CA LEU A 69 5.35 6.45 0.07
C LEU A 69 4.41 7.60 -0.31
N GLN A 70 4.54 8.76 0.29
CA GLN A 70 3.66 9.88 0.04
C GLN A 70 3.89 10.56 -1.30
N HIS A 71 5.07 10.41 -1.89
CA HIS A 71 5.40 11.04 -3.15
C HIS A 71 5.63 9.99 -4.21
N LYS A 72 5.10 10.23 -5.39
CA LYS A 72 5.13 9.22 -6.45
C LYS A 72 6.54 8.77 -6.79
N ASP A 73 7.47 9.72 -6.96
CA ASP A 73 8.82 9.35 -7.39
C ASP A 73 9.54 8.52 -6.34
N SER A 74 9.47 8.92 -5.07
CA SER A 74 10.14 8.18 -4.01
C SER A 74 9.44 6.86 -3.74
N ARG A 75 8.12 6.82 -3.91
CA ARG A 75 7.38 5.58 -3.75
C ARG A 75 7.78 4.56 -4.81
N GLU A 76 7.86 5.00 -6.06
CA GLU A 76 8.23 4.09 -7.14
C GLU A 76 9.65 3.58 -6.98
N LYS A 77 10.54 4.44 -6.50
CA LYS A 77 11.90 4.01 -6.23
C LYS A 77 11.95 2.98 -5.11
N LEU A 78 11.18 3.21 -4.06
CA LEU A 78 11.10 2.26 -2.95
C LEU A 78 10.52 0.93 -3.41
N GLU A 79 9.46 0.97 -4.20
CA GLU A 79 8.84 -0.25 -4.72
C GLU A 79 9.82 -1.03 -5.59
N ASP A 80 10.62 -0.34 -6.39
CA ASP A 80 11.61 -1.02 -7.20
C ASP A 80 12.68 -1.65 -6.31
N GLU A 81 13.11 -0.97 -5.27
CA GLU A 81 14.09 -1.51 -4.34
C GLU A 81 13.55 -2.75 -3.63
N VAL A 82 12.30 -2.71 -3.23
CA VAL A 82 11.66 -3.87 -2.61
C VAL A 82 11.60 -5.03 -3.60
N TYR A 83 11.23 -4.74 -4.84
CA TYR A 83 11.18 -5.77 -5.86
C TYR A 83 12.56 -6.41 -6.07
N GLN A 84 13.62 -5.61 -6.09
CA GLN A 84 14.97 -6.15 -6.23
C GLN A 84 15.36 -7.01 -5.03
N GLN A 85 14.96 -6.61 -3.83
CA GLN A 85 15.21 -7.43 -2.65
C GLN A 85 14.49 -8.77 -2.72
N ILE A 86 13.24 -8.76 -3.19
CA ILE A 86 12.48 -9.99 -3.36
C ILE A 86 13.18 -10.91 -4.36
N LYS A 87 13.64 -10.36 -5.46
CA LYS A 87 14.32 -11.16 -6.47
C LYS A 87 15.62 -11.75 -5.96
N SER A 88 16.35 -10.99 -5.15
CA SER A 88 17.64 -11.44 -4.64
C SER A 88 17.52 -12.18 -3.31
N HIS A 89 16.32 -12.28 -2.76
CA HIS A 89 16.04 -12.89 -1.46
C HIS A 89 16.84 -12.21 -0.33
N THR A 90 17.00 -10.89 -0.44
CA THR A 90 17.73 -10.11 0.55
C THR A 90 16.77 -9.56 1.60
N GLY A 91 17.10 -9.78 2.86
CA GLY A 91 16.30 -9.21 3.95
C GLY A 91 15.00 -9.93 4.23
N GLU A 92 14.79 -11.11 3.65
CA GLU A 92 13.55 -11.82 3.91
C GLU A 92 13.73 -12.88 4.98
N SER A 93 12.66 -13.13 5.72
CA SER A 93 12.59 -14.21 6.69
C SER A 93 11.19 -14.79 6.63
N LYS A 94 10.98 -15.94 7.25
CA LYS A 94 9.69 -16.59 7.17
C LYS A 94 8.67 -15.86 8.04
N GLY A 95 7.49 -15.62 7.49
CA GLY A 95 6.38 -15.02 8.21
C GLY A 95 5.23 -16.00 8.37
N SER A 96 4.10 -15.49 8.86
CA SER A 96 2.90 -16.32 9.04
C SER A 96 1.66 -15.46 9.06
N LEU A 97 0.51 -16.11 8.82
CA LEU A 97 -0.78 -15.41 8.92
C LEU A 97 -1.05 -14.97 10.35
N SER A 98 -0.62 -15.74 11.35
CA SER A 98 -0.86 -15.34 12.73
C SER A 98 -0.05 -14.11 13.09
N GLU A 99 1.10 -13.92 12.50
CA GLU A 99 1.89 -12.71 12.68
C GLU A 99 1.16 -11.50 12.12
N ILE A 100 0.54 -11.63 10.95
CA ILE A 100 -0.24 -10.53 10.39
C ILE A 100 -1.33 -10.12 11.36
N ARG A 101 -1.99 -11.09 11.95
CA ARG A 101 -3.06 -10.81 12.89
C ARG A 101 -2.55 -10.20 14.18
N SER A 102 -1.50 -10.75 14.76
CA SER A 102 -1.04 -10.32 16.08
C SER A 102 -0.17 -9.08 16.05
N LYS A 103 0.67 -8.94 15.02
CA LYS A 103 1.59 -7.82 14.94
C LYS A 103 0.98 -6.61 14.25
N TYR A 104 0.25 -6.85 13.17
CA TYR A 104 -0.29 -5.77 12.36
C TYR A 104 -1.78 -5.55 12.57
N HIS A 105 -2.46 -6.50 13.20
CA HIS A 105 -3.92 -6.44 13.43
C HIS A 105 -4.69 -6.18 12.13
N ASP A 106 -4.23 -6.77 11.04
CA ASP A 106 -4.72 -6.47 9.71
C ASP A 106 -5.46 -7.68 9.14
N ILE A 107 -6.76 -7.73 9.37
CA ILE A 107 -7.58 -8.85 8.93
C ILE A 107 -7.66 -8.91 7.41
N ARG A 108 -7.64 -7.76 6.75
CA ARG A 108 -7.68 -7.74 5.29
C ARG A 108 -6.42 -8.39 4.72
N ALA A 109 -5.26 -8.10 5.30
CA ALA A 109 -4.04 -8.72 4.87
C ALA A 109 -4.04 -10.23 5.14
N VAL A 110 -4.64 -10.66 6.26
CA VAL A 110 -4.78 -12.09 6.52
C VAL A 110 -5.57 -12.75 5.39
N ALA A 111 -6.67 -12.13 4.99
CA ALA A 111 -7.50 -12.68 3.92
C ALA A 111 -6.75 -12.70 2.60
N GLU A 112 -6.02 -11.64 2.31
CA GLU A 112 -5.31 -11.54 1.03
C GLU A 112 -4.12 -12.48 0.94
N CYS A 113 -3.52 -12.83 2.06
CA CYS A 113 -2.38 -13.74 2.09
C CYS A 113 -2.77 -15.18 2.36
N PHE A 114 -4.06 -15.45 2.53
CA PHE A 114 -4.52 -16.81 2.76
C PHE A 114 -4.09 -17.68 1.59
N ARG A 115 -3.51 -18.81 1.88
CA ARG A 115 -2.98 -19.76 0.88
C ARG A 115 -1.75 -19.27 0.13
N HIS A 116 -1.13 -18.22 0.63
CA HIS A 116 0.16 -17.76 0.09
C HIS A 116 1.26 -18.14 1.06
N THR A 117 2.47 -18.24 0.54
CA THR A 117 3.64 -18.33 1.41
C THR A 117 3.93 -16.94 1.91
N VAL A 118 4.04 -16.78 3.23
CA VAL A 118 4.21 -15.47 3.85
C VAL A 118 5.65 -15.27 4.29
N TYR A 119 6.19 -14.11 3.95
CA TYR A 119 7.54 -13.72 4.34
C TYR A 119 7.52 -12.35 4.99
N ASP A 120 8.46 -12.11 5.89
CA ASP A 120 8.75 -10.78 6.38
C ASP A 120 9.90 -10.23 5.57
N LEU A 121 9.83 -8.98 5.18
CA LEU A 121 10.90 -8.33 4.42
C LEU A 121 11.32 -7.06 5.14
N THR A 122 12.61 -6.96 5.43
CA THR A 122 13.18 -5.76 6.01
C THR A 122 13.82 -4.97 4.88
N ILE A 123 13.39 -3.72 4.72
CA ILE A 123 13.94 -2.87 3.67
C ILE A 123 15.38 -2.51 4.03
N THR A 124 16.26 -2.75 3.07
CA THR A 124 17.66 -2.33 3.20
C THR A 124 17.79 -1.05 2.41
N PRO A 125 18.03 0.08 3.05
CA PRO A 125 18.14 1.33 2.33
C PRO A 125 19.33 1.29 1.39
N SER A 126 19.13 1.75 0.17
CA SER A 126 20.25 1.92 -0.74
C SER A 126 20.96 3.19 -0.36
N SER A 127 22.23 3.12 -0.19
CA SER A 127 23.02 4.27 0.19
C SER A 127 23.37 5.14 -1.00
#